data_9d73638868a01b789ab10ec84a2ceeb8
#
_entry.id   9d73638868a01b789ab10ec84a2ceeb8
#
_cell.length_a   1.000
_cell.length_b   1.000
_cell.length_c   1.000
_cell.angle_alpha   90.00
_cell.angle_beta   90.00
_cell.angle_gamma   90.00
#
_symmetry.space_group_name_H-M   'P 1'
#
loop_
_entity.id
_entity.type
_entity.pdbx_description
1 polymer ?
#
loop_
_entity_poly.entity_id
_entity_poly.type
_entity_poly.pdbx_seq_one_letter_code
_entity_poly.pdbx_strand_id
1 'polypeptide(L)'
;MKNNANLAQARIDRAIKEEGDYYATHPSMVERFISRVSDKYELGKILEPACGGGHISMVLEDYLFEVESSDLFDRGFGHTGFNFLERTELFEGSIITNPPPYSLADEFAKKAIEIQKGTGIIAMLFQLQWITAQKRAVFEPYLSDIYILRGREGCGKNGDFSTVLRAINYAWFVFRKDFEGVKEVHII
;
A
#
# COMPACT_ATOMS: atom_id res chain seq x y z
N MET A 1 19.11 -20.89 4.89
CA MET A 1 18.84 -19.67 4.12
C MET A 1 18.25 -19.90 2.72
N LYS A 2 18.59 -20.99 2.00
CA LYS A 2 18.01 -21.30 0.66
C LYS A 2 16.51 -21.63 0.66
N ASN A 3 15.91 -22.11 1.75
CA ASN A 3 14.49 -22.47 1.78
C ASN A 3 13.54 -21.26 1.80
N ASN A 4 13.93 -20.11 2.34
CA ASN A 4 13.06 -18.95 2.43
C ASN A 4 12.92 -18.20 1.10
N ALA A 5 14.01 -18.13 0.31
CA ALA A 5 13.96 -17.52 -1.03
C ALA A 5 13.07 -18.33 -1.98
N ASN A 6 13.15 -19.67 -1.93
CA ASN A 6 12.31 -20.54 -2.75
C ASN A 6 10.81 -20.46 -2.34
N LEU A 7 10.52 -20.26 -1.05
CA LEU A 7 9.15 -20.08 -0.58
C LEU A 7 8.57 -18.71 -0.97
N ALA A 8 9.39 -17.66 -0.95
CA ALA A 8 8.98 -16.34 -1.42
C ALA A 8 8.69 -16.37 -2.93
N GLN A 9 9.59 -16.97 -3.73
CA GLN A 9 9.38 -17.12 -5.16
C GLN A 9 8.12 -17.94 -5.47
N ALA A 10 7.91 -19.07 -4.79
CA ALA A 10 6.71 -19.89 -4.99
C ALA A 10 5.41 -19.16 -4.65
N ARG A 11 5.44 -18.19 -3.72
CA ARG A 11 4.28 -17.34 -3.39
C ARG A 11 4.02 -16.29 -4.48
N ILE A 12 5.08 -15.72 -5.03
CA ILE A 12 5.00 -14.80 -6.17
C ILE A 12 4.44 -15.56 -7.39
N ASP A 13 4.99 -16.73 -7.70
CA ASP A 13 4.55 -17.58 -8.80
C ASP A 13 3.08 -18.01 -8.64
N ARG A 14 2.65 -18.26 -7.40
CA ARG A 14 1.26 -18.58 -7.11
C ARG A 14 0.35 -17.36 -7.30
N ALA A 15 0.76 -16.18 -6.83
CA ALA A 15 0.01 -14.94 -7.01
C ALA A 15 -0.10 -14.56 -8.49
N ILE A 16 0.99 -14.77 -9.27
CA ILE A 16 0.99 -14.61 -10.72
C ILE A 16 0.04 -15.61 -11.40
N LYS A 17 0.01 -16.86 -10.93
CA LYS A 17 -0.79 -17.94 -11.53
C LYS A 17 -2.28 -17.85 -11.18
N GLU A 18 -2.63 -17.30 -10.04
CA GLU A 18 -4.01 -17.06 -9.60
C GLU A 18 -4.58 -15.78 -10.24
N GLU A 19 -3.91 -15.26 -11.33
CA GLU A 19 -4.27 -14.06 -12.11
C GLU A 19 -5.23 -13.14 -11.37
N GLY A 20 -4.68 -12.61 -10.30
CA GLY A 20 -5.04 -11.35 -9.79
C GLY A 20 -6.47 -11.12 -9.39
N ASP A 21 -6.87 -11.62 -8.25
CA ASP A 21 -7.88 -10.92 -7.49
C ASP A 21 -7.33 -9.51 -7.17
N TYR A 22 -7.65 -8.59 -8.05
CA TYR A 22 -7.38 -7.18 -7.88
C TYR A 22 -8.53 -6.53 -7.12
N TYR A 23 -8.18 -5.76 -6.11
CA TYR A 23 -9.14 -5.05 -5.28
C TYR A 23 -8.87 -3.55 -5.34
N ALA A 24 -9.63 -2.85 -6.19
CA ALA A 24 -9.55 -1.41 -6.33
C ALA A 24 -9.93 -0.69 -5.04
N THR A 25 -9.15 0.28 -4.64
CA THR A 25 -9.46 1.15 -3.50
C THR A 25 -10.52 2.17 -3.89
N HIS A 26 -11.60 2.30 -3.12
CA HIS A 26 -12.61 3.32 -3.39
C HIS A 26 -11.99 4.72 -3.27
N PRO A 27 -12.17 5.62 -4.24
CA PRO A 27 -11.55 6.95 -4.25
C PRO A 27 -11.72 7.73 -2.94
N SER A 28 -12.91 7.71 -2.34
CA SER A 28 -13.16 8.41 -1.08
C SER A 28 -12.29 7.94 0.10
N MET A 29 -11.79 6.70 0.07
CA MET A 29 -10.84 6.21 1.08
C MET A 29 -9.47 6.87 0.93
N VAL A 30 -9.09 7.18 -0.31
CA VAL A 30 -7.83 7.88 -0.62
C VAL A 30 -7.97 9.37 -0.30
N GLU A 31 -9.06 10.01 -0.73
CA GLU A 31 -9.35 11.42 -0.48
C GLU A 31 -9.32 11.75 1.02
N ARG A 32 -10.00 10.93 1.85
CA ARG A 32 -10.00 11.12 3.31
C ARG A 32 -8.61 10.97 3.92
N PHE A 33 -7.82 10.04 3.41
CA PHE A 33 -6.46 9.84 3.87
C PHE A 33 -5.57 11.01 3.44
N ILE A 34 -5.53 11.34 2.14
CA ILE A 34 -4.63 12.35 1.60
C ILE A 34 -4.91 13.73 2.18
N SER A 35 -6.19 14.10 2.40
CA SER A 35 -6.56 15.35 3.02
C SER A 35 -6.09 15.53 4.47
N ARG A 36 -5.69 14.46 5.14
CA ARG A 36 -5.14 14.50 6.50
C ARG A 36 -3.62 14.40 6.53
N VAL A 37 -3.09 13.55 5.68
CA VAL A 37 -1.67 13.23 5.72
C VAL A 37 -0.81 14.30 5.03
N SER A 38 -1.34 14.99 4.01
CA SER A 38 -0.67 16.09 3.32
C SER A 38 -0.46 17.33 4.19
N ASP A 39 -1.31 17.54 5.21
CA ASP A 39 -1.13 18.60 6.19
C ASP A 39 -0.02 18.28 7.22
N LYS A 40 0.26 17.00 7.41
CA LYS A 40 1.20 16.51 8.44
C LYS A 40 2.59 16.21 7.89
N TYR A 41 2.69 15.77 6.62
CA TYR A 41 3.92 15.27 6.02
C TYR A 41 4.20 15.91 4.66
N GLU A 42 5.48 16.16 4.39
CA GLU A 42 5.95 16.43 3.02
C GLU A 42 6.01 15.10 2.28
N LEU A 43 5.09 14.90 1.33
CA LEU A 43 4.98 13.63 0.63
C LEU A 43 5.98 13.51 -0.53
N GLY A 44 6.35 14.64 -1.16
CA GLY A 44 7.20 14.65 -2.34
C GLY A 44 6.58 13.90 -3.52
N LYS A 45 7.43 13.31 -4.37
CA LYS A 45 6.99 12.37 -5.40
C LYS A 45 6.41 11.11 -4.76
N ILE A 46 5.38 10.54 -5.38
CA ILE A 46 4.71 9.34 -4.85
C ILE A 46 4.94 8.16 -5.79
N LEU A 47 5.29 7.01 -5.22
CA LEU A 47 5.31 5.72 -5.90
C LEU A 47 4.07 4.91 -5.51
N GLU A 48 3.29 4.48 -6.49
CA GLU A 48 2.25 3.47 -6.36
C GLU A 48 2.65 2.20 -7.11
N PRO A 49 3.23 1.20 -6.43
CA PRO A 49 3.84 0.02 -7.06
C PRO A 49 2.86 -1.13 -7.31
N ALA A 50 1.58 -0.96 -7.06
CA ALA A 50 0.50 -1.90 -7.33
C ALA A 50 -0.76 -1.13 -7.73
N CYS A 51 -0.63 -0.30 -8.79
CA CYS A 51 -1.64 0.71 -9.12
C CYS A 51 -2.95 0.13 -9.65
N GLY A 52 -2.96 -1.11 -10.10
CA GLY A 52 -4.16 -1.73 -10.66
C GLY A 52 -4.75 -0.89 -11.80
N GLY A 53 -6.02 -0.55 -11.70
CA GLY A 53 -6.71 0.37 -12.61
C GLY A 53 -6.53 1.86 -12.29
N GLY A 54 -5.55 2.23 -11.44
CA GLY A 54 -5.17 3.63 -11.17
C GLY A 54 -6.02 4.37 -10.13
N HIS A 55 -6.85 3.69 -9.37
CA HIS A 55 -7.82 4.35 -8.48
C HIS A 55 -7.18 5.19 -7.36
N ILE A 56 -6.01 4.79 -6.86
CA ILE A 56 -5.25 5.59 -5.90
C ILE A 56 -4.49 6.69 -6.65
N SER A 57 -3.77 6.33 -7.70
CA SER A 57 -2.96 7.27 -8.49
C SER A 57 -3.77 8.44 -9.01
N MET A 58 -4.95 8.20 -9.60
CA MET A 58 -5.81 9.27 -10.12
C MET A 58 -6.22 10.26 -9.03
N VAL A 59 -6.57 9.79 -7.82
CA VAL A 59 -6.88 10.71 -6.71
C VAL A 59 -5.64 11.51 -6.30
N LEU A 60 -4.46 10.88 -6.23
CA LEU A 60 -3.23 11.58 -5.89
C LEU A 60 -2.85 12.63 -6.94
N GLU A 61 -3.06 12.34 -8.22
CA GLU A 61 -2.86 13.28 -9.33
C GLU A 61 -3.86 14.45 -9.29
N ASP A 62 -5.12 14.20 -8.90
CA ASP A 62 -6.13 15.25 -8.67
C ASP A 62 -5.72 16.20 -7.52
N TYR A 63 -4.95 15.70 -6.55
CA TYR A 63 -4.31 16.50 -5.50
C TYR A 63 -2.98 17.13 -5.92
N LEU A 64 -2.64 17.07 -7.22
CA LEU A 64 -1.45 17.67 -7.85
C LEU A 64 -0.12 17.05 -7.40
N PHE A 65 -0.11 15.80 -6.94
CA PHE A 65 1.13 15.07 -6.70
C PHE A 65 1.70 14.48 -8.01
N GLU A 66 3.02 14.43 -8.11
CA GLU A 66 3.70 13.65 -9.14
C GLU A 66 3.67 12.18 -8.72
N VAL A 67 3.03 11.32 -9.53
CA VAL A 67 2.85 9.90 -9.20
C VAL A 67 3.57 9.01 -10.22
N GLU A 68 4.43 8.12 -9.71
CA GLU A 68 5.00 7.01 -10.47
C GLU A 68 4.16 5.77 -10.21
N SER A 69 3.33 5.40 -11.20
CA SER A 69 2.38 4.28 -11.10
C SER A 69 2.88 3.07 -11.86
N SER A 70 2.96 1.92 -11.18
CA SER A 70 3.33 0.65 -11.81
C SER A 70 2.53 -0.53 -11.26
N ASP A 71 2.43 -1.59 -12.05
CA ASP A 71 1.81 -2.86 -11.65
C ASP A 71 2.51 -4.02 -12.33
N LEU A 72 2.44 -5.21 -11.74
CA LEU A 72 2.92 -6.44 -12.39
C LEU A 72 2.04 -6.82 -13.57
N PHE A 73 0.74 -6.56 -13.48
CA PHE A 73 -0.25 -6.92 -14.49
C PHE A 73 -0.72 -5.69 -15.27
N ASP A 74 -1.02 -5.89 -16.56
CA ASP A 74 -1.66 -4.85 -17.36
C ASP A 74 -3.16 -4.76 -17.02
N ARG A 75 -3.54 -3.62 -16.44
CA ARG A 75 -4.95 -3.29 -16.10
C ARG A 75 -5.39 -1.98 -16.74
N GLY A 76 -4.68 -1.54 -17.77
CA GLY A 76 -4.97 -0.34 -18.54
C GLY A 76 -4.50 0.97 -17.90
N PHE A 77 -3.65 0.92 -16.86
CA PHE A 77 -3.11 2.10 -16.19
C PHE A 77 -1.66 1.89 -15.73
N GLY A 78 -0.86 2.96 -15.79
CA GLY A 78 0.54 2.97 -15.31
C GLY A 78 1.50 2.13 -16.15
N HIS A 79 2.70 1.92 -15.63
CA HIS A 79 3.71 1.05 -16.21
C HIS A 79 3.45 -0.40 -15.82
N THR A 80 3.37 -1.30 -16.78
CA THR A 80 3.03 -2.70 -16.56
C THR A 80 4.25 -3.62 -16.70
N GLY A 81 4.14 -4.83 -16.13
CA GLY A 81 5.23 -5.81 -16.13
C GLY A 81 6.33 -5.54 -15.09
N PHE A 82 6.08 -4.64 -14.13
CA PHE A 82 7.03 -4.31 -13.06
C PHE A 82 6.73 -5.09 -11.80
N ASN A 83 7.65 -5.97 -11.41
CA ASN A 83 7.58 -6.65 -10.13
C ASN A 83 8.22 -5.76 -9.04
N PHE A 84 7.39 -5.12 -8.23
CA PHE A 84 7.87 -4.27 -7.13
C PHE A 84 8.82 -4.98 -6.16
N LEU A 85 8.63 -6.27 -5.92
CA LEU A 85 9.46 -7.04 -5.01
C LEU A 85 10.89 -7.27 -5.54
N GLU A 86 11.10 -7.09 -6.85
CA GLU A 86 12.41 -7.18 -7.50
C GLU A 86 13.09 -5.80 -7.65
N ARG A 87 12.40 -4.72 -7.31
CA ARG A 87 12.97 -3.37 -7.39
C ARG A 87 14.18 -3.25 -6.47
N THR A 88 15.28 -2.78 -7.03
CA THR A 88 16.54 -2.52 -6.29
C THR A 88 16.85 -1.03 -6.18
N GLU A 89 16.28 -0.21 -7.06
CA GLU A 89 16.48 1.21 -7.07
C GLU A 89 15.81 1.85 -5.85
N LEU A 90 16.59 2.67 -5.16
CA LEU A 90 16.08 3.47 -4.05
C LEU A 90 15.09 4.53 -4.55
N PHE A 91 14.07 4.79 -3.78
CA PHE A 91 13.06 5.79 -4.08
C PHE A 91 13.09 6.94 -3.07
N GLU A 92 13.12 8.17 -3.59
CA GLU A 92 13.05 9.40 -2.80
C GLU A 92 11.65 9.99 -2.91
N GLY A 93 10.93 10.05 -1.78
CA GLY A 93 9.54 10.45 -1.70
C GLY A 93 8.68 9.44 -0.94
N SER A 94 7.38 9.49 -1.16
CA SER A 94 6.42 8.63 -0.46
C SER A 94 6.04 7.40 -1.29
N ILE A 95 5.73 6.30 -0.61
CA ILE A 95 5.16 5.10 -1.23
C ILE A 95 3.74 4.94 -0.69
N ILE A 96 2.73 5.08 -1.54
CA ILE A 96 1.32 5.00 -1.16
C ILE A 96 0.63 3.96 -2.03
N THR A 97 0.10 2.89 -1.42
CA THR A 97 -0.48 1.78 -2.19
C THR A 97 -1.46 0.94 -1.37
N ASN A 98 -2.32 0.23 -2.08
CA ASN A 98 -3.06 -0.93 -1.58
C ASN A 98 -2.33 -2.19 -2.09
N PRO A 99 -1.46 -2.82 -1.30
CA PRO A 99 -0.66 -3.94 -1.78
C PRO A 99 -1.50 -5.18 -2.07
N PRO A 100 -0.99 -6.11 -2.91
CA PRO A 100 -1.65 -7.38 -3.13
C PRO A 100 -1.96 -8.11 -1.82
N PRO A 101 -3.07 -8.86 -1.75
CA PRO A 101 -3.56 -9.45 -0.51
C PRO A 101 -2.65 -10.57 0.07
N TYR A 102 -2.99 -11.01 1.26
CA TYR A 102 -2.39 -12.14 1.97
C TYR A 102 -0.91 -11.96 2.31
N SER A 103 -0.08 -12.93 1.95
CA SER A 103 1.35 -12.94 2.32
C SER A 103 2.18 -11.92 1.55
N LEU A 104 1.73 -11.50 0.38
CA LEU A 104 2.42 -10.49 -0.42
C LEU A 104 2.37 -9.10 0.24
N ALA A 105 1.31 -8.80 0.98
CA ALA A 105 1.19 -7.55 1.73
C ALA A 105 2.36 -7.32 2.70
N ASP A 106 2.80 -8.37 3.41
CA ASP A 106 3.94 -8.28 4.32
C ASP A 106 5.27 -8.09 3.54
N GLU A 107 5.43 -8.74 2.38
CA GLU A 107 6.62 -8.59 1.53
C GLU A 107 6.67 -7.19 0.88
N PHE A 108 5.52 -6.64 0.47
CA PHE A 108 5.43 -5.26 -0.02
C PHE A 108 5.85 -4.25 1.06
N ALA A 109 5.38 -4.42 2.30
CA ALA A 109 5.77 -3.54 3.40
C ALA A 109 7.28 -3.60 3.67
N LYS A 110 7.88 -4.78 3.67
CA LYS A 110 9.33 -4.94 3.81
C LYS A 110 10.10 -4.27 2.68
N LYS A 111 9.67 -4.51 1.42
CA LYS A 111 10.31 -3.93 0.24
C LYS A 111 10.21 -2.41 0.25
N ALA A 112 9.05 -1.84 0.60
CA ALA A 112 8.90 -0.39 0.68
C ALA A 112 9.84 0.22 1.73
N ILE A 113 9.96 -0.39 2.91
CA ILE A 113 10.91 0.04 3.94
C ILE A 113 12.36 -0.10 3.45
N GLU A 114 12.69 -1.16 2.71
CA GLU A 114 14.03 -1.36 2.15
C GLU A 114 14.43 -0.23 1.20
N ILE A 115 13.58 0.09 0.21
CA ILE A 115 13.94 0.97 -0.91
C ILE A 115 13.69 2.45 -0.66
N GLN A 116 12.80 2.83 0.25
CA GLN A 116 12.50 4.24 0.52
C GLN A 116 13.68 4.92 1.25
N LYS A 117 14.06 6.14 0.80
CA LYS A 117 15.25 6.88 1.27
C LYS A 117 15.07 7.67 2.58
N GLY A 118 13.95 7.51 3.28
CA GLY A 118 13.71 8.24 4.54
C GLY A 118 13.03 9.60 4.36
N THR A 119 12.87 10.09 3.14
CA THR A 119 12.05 11.27 2.83
C THR A 119 10.61 10.87 2.54
N GLY A 120 9.63 11.64 3.04
CA GLY A 120 8.22 11.26 2.90
C GLY A 120 7.79 10.11 3.82
N ILE A 121 6.74 9.42 3.43
CA ILE A 121 6.13 8.34 4.20
C ILE A 121 5.94 7.07 3.36
N ILE A 122 5.74 5.94 4.04
CA ILE A 122 5.20 4.73 3.43
C ILE A 122 3.79 4.54 3.99
N ALA A 123 2.78 4.59 3.15
CA ALA A 123 1.39 4.40 3.54
C ALA A 123 0.77 3.21 2.81
N MET A 124 0.28 2.25 3.57
CA MET A 124 -0.31 1.05 3.01
C MET A 124 -1.71 0.81 3.55
N LEU A 125 -2.63 0.53 2.64
CA LEU A 125 -4.00 0.18 3.00
C LEU A 125 -4.08 -1.29 3.38
N PHE A 126 -4.43 -1.57 4.64
CA PHE A 126 -4.63 -2.92 5.12
C PHE A 126 -5.99 -3.07 5.82
N GLN A 127 -6.45 -4.29 5.95
CA GLN A 127 -7.51 -4.59 6.90
C GLN A 127 -7.04 -4.25 8.31
N LEU A 128 -7.91 -3.66 9.13
CA LEU A 128 -7.53 -3.17 10.48
C LEU A 128 -6.87 -4.25 11.35
N GLN A 129 -7.33 -5.49 11.27
CA GLN A 129 -6.73 -6.61 11.99
C GLN A 129 -5.33 -7.02 11.50
N TRP A 130 -4.82 -6.46 10.39
CA TRP A 130 -3.51 -6.81 9.87
C TRP A 130 -2.41 -6.70 10.94
N ILE A 131 -2.43 -5.63 11.74
CA ILE A 131 -1.40 -5.35 12.75
C ILE A 131 -1.37 -6.35 13.92
N THR A 132 -2.44 -7.12 14.13
CA THR A 132 -2.57 -8.02 15.32
C THR A 132 -1.72 -9.29 15.23
N ALA A 133 -1.21 -9.64 14.06
CA ALA A 133 -0.42 -10.86 13.88
C ALA A 133 1.00 -10.68 14.43
N GLN A 134 1.42 -11.56 15.35
CA GLN A 134 2.73 -11.51 16.03
C GLN A 134 3.92 -11.39 15.06
N LYS A 135 3.88 -12.04 13.89
CA LYS A 135 4.94 -11.93 12.87
C LYS A 135 5.16 -10.51 12.34
N ARG A 136 4.20 -9.60 12.54
CA ARG A 136 4.23 -8.21 12.07
C ARG A 136 4.81 -7.24 13.09
N ALA A 137 5.21 -7.72 14.26
CA ALA A 137 5.95 -6.92 15.24
C ALA A 137 7.24 -6.31 14.64
N VAL A 138 7.79 -6.91 13.58
CA VAL A 138 8.95 -6.37 12.85
C VAL A 138 8.70 -5.00 12.21
N PHE A 139 7.44 -4.61 11.99
CA PHE A 139 7.06 -3.31 11.45
C PHE A 139 6.82 -2.25 12.52
N GLU A 140 6.68 -2.64 13.78
CA GLU A 140 6.39 -1.72 14.89
C GLU A 140 7.41 -0.58 15.05
N PRO A 141 8.74 -0.78 14.84
CA PRO A 141 9.69 0.33 14.94
C PRO A 141 9.47 1.43 13.90
N TYR A 142 8.86 1.11 12.77
CA TYR A 142 8.61 2.05 11.67
C TYR A 142 7.21 2.65 11.72
N LEU A 143 6.25 2.02 12.40
CA LEU A 143 4.86 2.46 12.45
C LEU A 143 4.74 3.77 13.21
N SER A 144 4.30 4.83 12.53
CA SER A 144 4.06 6.16 13.11
C SER A 144 2.59 6.44 13.35
N ASP A 145 1.72 6.13 12.37
CA ASP A 145 0.30 6.44 12.45
C ASP A 145 -0.57 5.32 11.89
N ILE A 146 -1.80 5.28 12.38
CA ILE A 146 -2.88 4.45 11.83
C ILE A 146 -4.08 5.35 11.58
N TYR A 147 -4.51 5.48 10.32
CA TYR A 147 -5.72 6.20 9.94
C TYR A 147 -6.85 5.20 9.69
N ILE A 148 -7.70 5.01 10.67
CA ILE A 148 -8.83 4.09 10.62
C ILE A 148 -9.96 4.72 9.80
N LEU A 149 -10.35 4.05 8.72
CA LEU A 149 -11.42 4.49 7.85
C LEU A 149 -12.79 4.16 8.48
N ARG A 150 -13.53 5.22 8.82
CA ARG A 150 -14.92 5.08 9.27
C ARG A 150 -15.83 5.07 8.05
N GLY A 151 -16.72 4.11 7.97
CA GLY A 151 -17.68 4.02 6.88
C GLY A 151 -17.83 2.61 6.35
N ARG A 152 -18.53 2.49 5.24
CA ARG A 152 -18.83 1.21 4.59
C ARG A 152 -18.20 1.09 3.19
N GLU A 153 -17.37 2.05 2.84
CA GLU A 153 -16.56 1.98 1.63
C GLU A 153 -15.50 0.89 1.83
N GLY A 154 -15.15 0.24 0.75
CA GLY A 154 -14.15 -0.83 0.77
C GLY A 154 -13.50 -0.98 -0.59
N CYS A 155 -12.76 -2.06 -0.74
CA CYS A 155 -12.10 -2.37 -2.00
C CYS A 155 -13.04 -3.18 -2.89
N GLY A 156 -13.21 -2.72 -4.13
CA GLY A 156 -14.05 -3.37 -5.14
C GLY A 156 -13.27 -4.42 -5.92
N LYS A 157 -13.77 -5.66 -6.00
CA LYS A 157 -13.14 -6.70 -6.80
C LYS A 157 -13.16 -6.30 -8.28
N ASN A 158 -12.00 -6.32 -8.93
CA ASN A 158 -11.82 -5.93 -10.34
C ASN A 158 -12.39 -4.53 -10.68
N GLY A 159 -12.35 -3.61 -9.71
CA GLY A 159 -12.89 -2.26 -9.89
C GLY A 159 -14.41 -2.15 -9.69
N ASP A 160 -15.10 -3.23 -9.39
CA ASP A 160 -16.54 -3.22 -9.13
C ASP A 160 -16.84 -2.92 -7.65
N PHE A 161 -17.20 -1.68 -7.36
CA PHE A 161 -17.56 -1.24 -6.01
C PHE A 161 -18.99 -1.63 -5.58
N SER A 162 -19.80 -2.21 -6.46
CA SER A 162 -21.12 -2.74 -6.10
C SER A 162 -21.03 -4.00 -5.23
N THR A 163 -19.89 -4.71 -5.29
CA THR A 163 -19.64 -5.98 -4.61
C THR A 163 -18.83 -5.84 -3.31
N VAL A 164 -18.67 -4.63 -2.80
CA VAL A 164 -17.86 -4.35 -1.60
C VAL A 164 -18.35 -5.15 -0.39
N LEU A 165 -17.46 -5.90 0.23
CA LEU A 165 -17.70 -6.59 1.49
C LEU A 165 -17.72 -5.58 2.65
N ARG A 166 -18.90 -5.10 3.01
CA ARG A 166 -19.13 -4.08 4.05
C ARG A 166 -18.75 -4.49 5.47
N ALA A 167 -18.30 -5.75 5.66
CA ALA A 167 -17.89 -6.28 6.96
C ALA A 167 -16.38 -6.10 7.24
N ILE A 168 -15.61 -5.57 6.28
CA ILE A 168 -14.15 -5.41 6.43
C ILE A 168 -13.86 -3.97 6.78
N ASN A 169 -13.17 -3.77 7.92
CA ASN A 169 -12.65 -2.47 8.31
C ASN A 169 -11.23 -2.30 7.76
N TYR A 170 -10.98 -1.18 7.11
CA TYR A 170 -9.68 -0.82 6.57
C TYR A 170 -9.06 0.34 7.34
N ALA A 171 -7.73 0.40 7.29
CA ALA A 171 -6.96 1.52 7.78
C ALA A 171 -5.73 1.73 6.90
N TRP A 172 -5.29 2.98 6.78
CA TRP A 172 -3.98 3.30 6.26
C TRP A 172 -2.97 3.22 7.40
N PHE A 173 -1.95 2.38 7.21
CA PHE A 173 -0.82 2.26 8.12
C PHE A 173 0.34 3.06 7.56
N VAL A 174 0.82 4.03 8.34
CA VAL A 174 1.91 4.90 7.95
C VAL A 174 3.19 4.47 8.65
N PHE A 175 4.22 4.23 7.86
CA PHE A 175 5.56 3.85 8.33
C PHE A 175 6.58 4.91 7.94
N ARG A 176 7.57 5.13 8.81
CA ARG A 176 8.70 6.04 8.62
C ARG A 176 9.97 5.37 9.10
N LYS A 177 11.04 5.47 8.31
CA LYS A 177 12.32 4.82 8.64
C LYS A 177 12.94 5.34 9.94
N ASP A 178 12.91 6.66 10.12
CA ASP A 178 13.55 7.33 11.25
C ASP A 178 12.49 7.82 12.24
N PHE A 179 11.48 6.99 12.51
CA PHE A 179 10.42 7.35 13.43
C PHE A 179 10.89 7.24 14.88
N GLU A 180 10.98 8.39 15.53
CA GLU A 180 11.16 8.50 16.98
C GLU A 180 9.97 9.29 17.53
N GLY A 181 9.06 8.64 18.25
CA GLY A 181 7.91 9.35 18.77
C GLY A 181 6.79 8.46 19.28
N VAL A 182 5.66 9.06 19.54
CA VAL A 182 4.43 8.38 19.97
C VAL A 182 3.65 8.00 18.71
N LYS A 183 3.23 6.74 18.64
CA LYS A 183 2.34 6.26 17.58
C LYS A 183 0.97 6.88 17.74
N GLU A 184 0.41 7.40 16.66
CA GLU A 184 -0.88 8.05 16.67
C GLU A 184 -1.95 7.22 15.98
N VAL A 185 -3.18 7.29 16.49
CA VAL A 185 -4.35 6.64 15.88
C VAL A 185 -5.39 7.71 15.57
N HIS A 186 -5.78 7.78 14.30
CA HIS A 186 -6.75 8.73 13.79
C HIS A 186 -7.99 7.97 13.29
N ILE A 187 -9.16 8.56 13.44
CA ILE A 187 -10.40 8.06 12.83
C ILE A 187 -10.84 9.08 11.77
N ILE A 188 -10.89 8.66 10.55
CA ILE A 188 -11.17 9.48 9.37
C ILE A 188 -12.35 8.96 8.56
#